data_77f175e172332132650ced3623dc32c8
#
_entry.id   77f175e172332132650ced3623dc32c8
#
_cell.length_a   1.000
_cell.length_b   1.000
_cell.length_c   1.000
_cell.angle_alpha   90.00
_cell.angle_beta   90.00
_cell.angle_gamma   90.00
#
_symmetry.space_group_name_H-M   'P 1'
#
loop_
_entity.id
_entity.type
_entity.pdbx_description
1 polymer ?
#
loop_
_entity_poly.entity_id
_entity_poly.type
_entity_poly.pdbx_seq_one_letter_code
_entity_poly.pdbx_strand_id
1 'polypeptide(L)'
;MKLSYNWLKDYLESDLTPQQIADAMTAIGIEVDGVEEQEEIPGGLAGVVVAEVLECEAHPDSDHLHVTKVNDGTGEPLTVVCGAPNVAAGQKVLFARIGAVLPGDFKIKKSKIRGVESFGMICAEDELGIGNDHAGIKVLPADAPVGTSAKDYLHLKTEAVIEYEITANRVDAASHIGVARDLYAWMTLNNIPCSFKYPSVDAWKPGEGKGIPVEVQDATAAPRYCGITIKGVKVGPSPEWLQKKLMSIGLRPIDNVVDVSNFILFELGQPLHTFDADKITGGKVIVRRAAEGEKIVTLDETERKLSAEDIVIANADGPMCIAGVFGGIDSGVKAETVNVFVESAYFDPGSIRKTSKRHTLQTDASFRYERGADPGINEYAAKRAALLIQEVAGGEIVGGIEEFYPEKIE
;
A
#
# COMPACT_ATOMS: atom_id res chain seq x y z
N MET A 1 0.64 14.81 5.09
CA MET A 1 -0.01 13.56 4.63
C MET A 1 0.29 13.35 3.15
N LYS A 2 0.13 12.12 2.63
CA LYS A 2 0.38 11.81 1.22
C LYS A 2 -0.88 11.29 0.55
N LEU A 3 -1.19 11.81 -0.64
CA LEU A 3 -2.29 11.41 -1.50
C LEU A 3 -1.71 10.94 -2.84
N SER A 4 -1.98 9.70 -3.22
CA SER A 4 -1.65 9.19 -4.55
C SER A 4 -2.70 9.67 -5.54
N TYR A 5 -2.27 10.33 -6.61
CA TYR A 5 -3.16 10.79 -7.67
C TYR A 5 -3.82 9.63 -8.42
N ASN A 6 -3.07 8.57 -8.72
CA ASN A 6 -3.63 7.40 -9.38
C ASN A 6 -4.64 6.66 -8.50
N TRP A 7 -4.40 6.60 -7.19
CA TRP A 7 -5.37 6.02 -6.25
C TRP A 7 -6.61 6.90 -6.09
N LEU A 8 -6.44 8.25 -6.05
CA LEU A 8 -7.54 9.20 -6.03
C LEU A 8 -8.50 9.00 -7.22
N LYS A 9 -7.95 8.72 -8.41
CA LYS A 9 -8.74 8.49 -9.64
C LYS A 9 -9.64 7.26 -9.60
N ASP A 10 -9.43 6.33 -8.66
CA ASP A 10 -10.37 5.22 -8.46
C ASP A 10 -11.74 5.70 -7.94
N TYR A 11 -11.76 6.88 -7.29
CA TYR A 11 -12.96 7.45 -6.66
C TYR A 11 -13.44 8.73 -7.34
N LEU A 12 -12.54 9.51 -7.90
CA LEU A 12 -12.81 10.79 -8.56
C LEU A 12 -12.31 10.77 -9.99
N GLU A 13 -13.22 10.56 -10.94
CA GLU A 13 -12.91 10.65 -12.35
C GLU A 13 -12.93 12.12 -12.78
N SER A 14 -11.84 12.61 -13.33
CA SER A 14 -11.70 13.95 -13.90
C SER A 14 -10.48 14.03 -14.81
N ASP A 15 -10.43 15.06 -15.66
CA ASP A 15 -9.32 15.35 -16.56
C ASP A 15 -8.30 16.33 -15.94
N LEU A 16 -8.45 16.70 -14.66
CA LEU A 16 -7.52 17.59 -13.98
C LEU A 16 -6.18 16.90 -13.78
N THR A 17 -5.09 17.62 -14.04
CA THR A 17 -3.72 17.18 -13.78
C THR A 17 -3.42 17.13 -12.27
N PRO A 18 -2.37 16.43 -11.81
CA PRO A 18 -1.97 16.42 -10.41
C PRO A 18 -1.79 17.84 -9.82
N GLN A 19 -1.20 18.76 -10.57
CA GLN A 19 -1.03 20.14 -10.13
C GLN A 19 -2.36 20.87 -9.98
N GLN A 20 -3.29 20.69 -10.93
CA GLN A 20 -4.63 21.29 -10.83
C GLN A 20 -5.44 20.73 -9.66
N ILE A 21 -5.27 19.44 -9.33
CA ILE A 21 -5.85 18.83 -8.11
C ILE A 21 -5.25 19.50 -6.86
N ALA A 22 -3.93 19.67 -6.80
CA ALA A 22 -3.24 20.33 -5.70
C ALA A 22 -3.71 21.79 -5.50
N ASP A 23 -3.86 22.53 -6.59
CA ASP A 23 -4.38 23.90 -6.59
C ASP A 23 -5.84 23.96 -6.08
N ALA A 24 -6.66 22.97 -6.51
CA ALA A 24 -8.04 22.84 -6.05
C ALA A 24 -8.12 22.50 -4.56
N MET A 25 -7.27 21.57 -4.06
CA MET A 25 -7.17 21.24 -2.64
C MET A 25 -6.86 22.48 -1.81
N THR A 26 -5.87 23.26 -2.22
CA THR A 26 -5.52 24.53 -1.54
C THR A 26 -6.70 25.52 -1.56
N ALA A 27 -7.41 25.63 -2.68
CA ALA A 27 -8.57 26.53 -2.81
C ALA A 27 -9.74 26.16 -1.87
N ILE A 28 -9.87 24.89 -1.48
CA ILE A 28 -10.90 24.42 -0.53
C ILE A 28 -10.40 24.33 0.92
N GLY A 29 -9.20 24.84 1.20
CA GLY A 29 -8.63 24.92 2.55
C GLY A 29 -7.87 23.67 3.02
N ILE A 30 -7.41 22.84 2.10
CA ILE A 30 -6.45 21.77 2.38
C ILE A 30 -5.09 22.26 1.87
N GLU A 31 -4.18 22.57 2.79
CA GLU A 31 -2.86 23.11 2.46
C GLU A 31 -2.01 22.04 1.79
N VAL A 32 -1.53 22.33 0.58
CA VAL A 32 -0.66 21.42 -0.19
C VAL A 32 0.77 21.93 -0.12
N ASP A 33 1.67 21.06 0.33
CA ASP A 33 3.11 21.33 0.43
C ASP A 33 3.81 21.18 -0.92
N GLY A 34 3.37 20.23 -1.75
CA GLY A 34 3.95 19.97 -3.06
C GLY A 34 3.36 18.79 -3.78
N VAL A 35 3.76 18.65 -5.05
CA VAL A 35 3.46 17.50 -5.91
C VAL A 35 4.77 16.88 -6.34
N GLU A 36 4.99 15.62 -5.98
CA GLU A 36 6.18 14.84 -6.33
C GLU A 36 5.80 13.79 -7.38
N GLU A 37 6.52 13.75 -8.50
CA GLU A 37 6.39 12.67 -9.47
C GLU A 37 7.31 11.52 -9.09
N GLN A 38 6.73 10.34 -8.89
CA GLN A 38 7.44 9.10 -8.60
C GLN A 38 7.32 8.17 -9.80
N GLU A 39 8.44 7.80 -10.38
CA GLU A 39 8.48 6.80 -11.44
C GLU A 39 8.45 5.40 -10.82
N GLU A 40 7.72 4.48 -11.43
CA GLU A 40 7.62 3.07 -10.99
C GLU A 40 9.00 2.40 -10.85
N ILE A 41 9.91 2.79 -11.75
CA ILE A 41 11.33 2.45 -11.69
C ILE A 41 12.12 3.76 -11.65
N PRO A 42 12.99 3.99 -10.67
CA PRO A 42 13.78 5.20 -10.57
C PRO A 42 14.53 5.52 -11.87
N GLY A 43 14.34 6.74 -12.39
CA GLY A 43 14.90 7.18 -13.67
C GLY A 43 14.12 6.71 -14.91
N GLY A 44 12.96 6.03 -14.71
CA GLY A 44 12.04 5.62 -15.79
C GLY A 44 12.69 4.79 -16.90
N LEU A 45 13.81 4.14 -16.62
CA LEU A 45 14.67 3.47 -17.61
C LEU A 45 15.09 4.40 -18.77
N ALA A 46 15.37 5.66 -18.48
CA ALA A 46 15.82 6.62 -19.48
C ALA A 46 17.08 6.12 -20.22
N GLY A 47 16.99 6.10 -21.55
CA GLY A 47 18.08 5.57 -22.39
C GLY A 47 18.07 4.05 -22.59
N VAL A 48 17.07 3.35 -22.05
CA VAL A 48 16.81 1.94 -22.37
C VAL A 48 15.76 1.84 -23.46
N VAL A 49 15.99 1.01 -24.49
CA VAL A 49 15.10 0.87 -25.64
C VAL A 49 14.93 -0.61 -26.03
N VAL A 50 13.86 -0.88 -26.75
CA VAL A 50 13.72 -2.16 -27.47
C VAL A 50 14.75 -2.18 -28.60
N ALA A 51 15.55 -3.25 -28.68
CA ALA A 51 16.55 -3.43 -29.69
C ALA A 51 16.49 -4.83 -30.29
N GLU A 52 17.14 -5.04 -31.43
CA GLU A 52 17.27 -6.33 -32.09
C GLU A 52 18.74 -6.76 -32.15
N VAL A 53 19.02 -7.99 -31.75
CA VAL A 53 20.32 -8.61 -31.90
C VAL A 53 20.42 -9.14 -33.37
N LEU A 54 21.15 -8.44 -34.21
CA LEU A 54 21.30 -8.82 -35.62
C LEU A 54 22.26 -9.98 -35.79
N GLU A 55 23.39 -9.94 -35.08
CA GLU A 55 24.45 -10.95 -35.13
C GLU A 55 24.87 -11.31 -33.71
N CYS A 56 25.29 -12.57 -33.52
CA CYS A 56 25.79 -13.05 -32.22
C CYS A 56 26.89 -14.06 -32.48
N GLU A 57 28.13 -13.73 -32.18
CA GLU A 57 29.32 -14.58 -32.39
C GLU A 57 30.04 -14.82 -31.07
N ALA A 58 30.77 -15.94 -30.97
CA ALA A 58 31.59 -16.19 -29.79
C ALA A 58 32.71 -15.16 -29.68
N HIS A 59 33.00 -14.70 -28.45
CA HIS A 59 34.09 -13.75 -28.23
C HIS A 59 35.45 -14.41 -28.47
N PRO A 60 36.40 -13.80 -29.24
CA PRO A 60 37.65 -14.45 -29.62
C PRO A 60 38.52 -14.85 -28.41
N ASP A 61 38.44 -14.13 -27.31
CA ASP A 61 39.27 -14.35 -26.11
C ASP A 61 38.43 -14.80 -24.89
N SER A 62 37.26 -15.43 -25.11
CA SER A 62 36.41 -15.92 -24.02
C SER A 62 35.49 -17.05 -24.46
N ASP A 63 35.32 -18.02 -23.59
CA ASP A 63 34.46 -19.19 -23.75
C ASP A 63 33.00 -18.98 -23.35
N HIS A 64 32.70 -17.86 -22.68
CA HIS A 64 31.36 -17.54 -22.17
C HIS A 64 30.84 -16.16 -22.60
N LEU A 65 31.63 -15.35 -23.29
CA LEU A 65 31.19 -14.08 -23.83
C LEU A 65 30.81 -14.18 -25.29
N HIS A 66 29.87 -13.31 -25.68
CA HIS A 66 29.47 -13.15 -27.09
C HIS A 66 29.69 -11.72 -27.54
N VAL A 67 30.08 -11.54 -28.80
CA VAL A 67 30.10 -10.24 -29.46
C VAL A 67 28.84 -10.15 -30.31
N THR A 68 28.03 -9.18 -30.08
CA THR A 68 26.76 -8.97 -30.77
C THR A 68 26.74 -7.69 -31.58
N LYS A 69 25.94 -7.66 -32.65
CA LYS A 69 25.54 -6.45 -33.37
C LYS A 69 24.10 -6.14 -33.03
N VAL A 70 23.87 -4.99 -32.41
CA VAL A 70 22.57 -4.58 -31.87
C VAL A 70 22.03 -3.40 -32.66
N ASN A 71 20.84 -3.54 -33.22
CA ASN A 71 20.06 -2.47 -33.83
C ASN A 71 19.15 -1.86 -32.77
N ASP A 72 19.42 -0.64 -32.35
CA ASP A 72 18.65 0.12 -31.33
C ASP A 72 17.67 1.13 -31.97
N GLY A 73 17.48 1.09 -33.28
CA GLY A 73 16.61 2.00 -34.03
C GLY A 73 17.23 3.35 -34.40
N THR A 74 18.53 3.62 -34.11
CA THR A 74 19.16 4.92 -34.37
C THR A 74 20.01 4.96 -35.65
N GLY A 75 20.20 3.84 -36.35
CA GLY A 75 20.93 3.79 -37.59
C GLY A 75 21.91 2.61 -37.70
N GLU A 76 23.22 2.83 -37.56
CA GLU A 76 24.20 1.77 -37.66
C GLU A 76 24.20 0.81 -36.46
N PRO A 77 24.32 -0.52 -36.69
CA PRO A 77 24.36 -1.48 -35.60
C PRO A 77 25.53 -1.26 -34.66
N LEU A 78 25.26 -1.28 -33.36
CA LEU A 78 26.22 -1.14 -32.28
C LEU A 78 26.87 -2.45 -31.90
N THR A 79 28.20 -2.45 -31.70
CA THR A 79 28.89 -3.61 -31.13
C THR A 79 28.67 -3.67 -29.63
N VAL A 80 28.20 -4.81 -29.12
CA VAL A 80 27.93 -5.03 -27.70
C VAL A 80 28.47 -6.38 -27.27
N VAL A 81 29.24 -6.40 -26.18
CA VAL A 81 29.70 -7.65 -25.57
C VAL A 81 28.70 -8.09 -24.51
N CYS A 82 28.19 -9.31 -24.63
CA CYS A 82 27.21 -9.90 -23.74
C CYS A 82 27.71 -11.18 -23.10
N GLY A 83 27.54 -11.33 -21.79
CA GLY A 83 27.91 -12.52 -21.02
C GLY A 83 26.74 -13.47 -20.73
N ALA A 84 25.55 -13.12 -21.13
CA ALA A 84 24.36 -13.92 -20.82
C ALA A 84 24.33 -15.20 -21.70
N PRO A 85 24.01 -16.38 -21.14
CA PRO A 85 24.03 -17.64 -21.85
C PRO A 85 22.88 -17.79 -22.86
N ASN A 86 21.86 -16.98 -22.79
CA ASN A 86 20.66 -17.03 -23.61
C ASN A 86 20.66 -16.01 -24.77
N VAL A 87 21.73 -15.24 -24.98
CA VAL A 87 21.79 -14.28 -26.08
C VAL A 87 21.95 -14.98 -27.42
N ALA A 88 21.17 -14.59 -28.43
CA ALA A 88 21.23 -15.14 -29.79
C ALA A 88 20.80 -14.11 -30.84
N ALA A 89 21.25 -14.29 -32.08
CA ALA A 89 20.81 -13.49 -33.20
C ALA A 89 19.30 -13.64 -33.46
N GLY A 90 18.64 -12.57 -33.89
CA GLY A 90 17.21 -12.49 -34.18
C GLY A 90 16.34 -12.16 -32.97
N GLN A 91 16.90 -12.09 -31.75
CA GLN A 91 16.15 -11.77 -30.57
C GLN A 91 15.84 -10.27 -30.43
N LYS A 92 14.63 -9.94 -29.95
CA LYS A 92 14.30 -8.64 -29.44
C LYS A 92 14.64 -8.59 -27.95
N VAL A 93 15.27 -7.50 -27.50
CA VAL A 93 15.83 -7.36 -26.15
C VAL A 93 15.64 -5.94 -25.63
N LEU A 94 15.81 -5.75 -24.32
CA LEU A 94 15.95 -4.42 -23.73
C LEU A 94 17.44 -4.04 -23.69
N PHE A 95 17.77 -2.92 -24.32
CA PHE A 95 19.13 -2.46 -24.52
C PHE A 95 19.34 -1.07 -23.89
N ALA A 96 20.30 -0.99 -22.98
CA ALA A 96 20.72 0.24 -22.34
C ALA A 96 21.82 0.93 -23.14
N ARG A 97 21.53 2.11 -23.66
CA ARG A 97 22.48 2.98 -24.40
C ARG A 97 23.54 3.56 -23.46
N ILE A 98 24.66 4.00 -24.04
CA ILE A 98 25.65 4.77 -23.29
C ILE A 98 24.97 6.01 -22.70
N GLY A 99 25.19 6.23 -21.40
CA GLY A 99 24.59 7.34 -20.63
C GLY A 99 23.32 6.95 -19.88
N ALA A 100 22.68 5.82 -20.17
CA ALA A 100 21.58 5.31 -19.36
C ALA A 100 22.03 5.05 -17.92
N VAL A 101 21.13 5.27 -16.97
CA VAL A 101 21.33 4.97 -15.55
C VAL A 101 20.29 3.93 -15.18
N LEU A 102 20.73 2.75 -14.80
CA LEU A 102 19.89 1.64 -14.36
C LEU A 102 19.68 1.71 -12.83
N PRO A 103 18.72 0.96 -12.28
CA PRO A 103 18.52 0.86 -10.83
C PRO A 103 19.81 0.61 -10.06
N GLY A 104 19.95 1.24 -8.87
CA GLY A 104 21.19 1.19 -8.09
C GLY A 104 22.29 2.16 -8.61
N ASP A 105 21.91 3.22 -9.32
CA ASP A 105 22.80 4.23 -9.89
C ASP A 105 23.87 3.67 -10.86
N PHE A 106 23.56 2.54 -11.48
CA PHE A 106 24.48 1.89 -12.41
C PHE A 106 24.47 2.59 -13.77
N LYS A 107 25.50 3.39 -14.00
CA LYS A 107 25.64 4.19 -15.24
C LYS A 107 26.33 3.41 -16.36
N ILE A 108 25.65 3.26 -17.49
CA ILE A 108 26.19 2.62 -18.70
C ILE A 108 27.19 3.53 -19.38
N LYS A 109 28.40 2.99 -19.59
CA LYS A 109 29.51 3.68 -20.26
C LYS A 109 30.06 2.82 -21.41
N LYS A 110 30.67 3.48 -22.39
CA LYS A 110 31.50 2.75 -23.36
C LYS A 110 32.58 1.98 -22.59
N SER A 111 32.70 0.70 -22.84
CA SER A 111 33.67 -0.17 -22.18
C SER A 111 34.48 -0.99 -23.20
N LYS A 112 35.64 -1.48 -22.78
CA LYS A 112 36.45 -2.39 -23.55
C LYS A 112 36.57 -3.71 -22.78
N ILE A 113 35.94 -4.77 -23.29
CA ILE A 113 35.86 -6.07 -22.62
C ILE A 113 36.74 -7.04 -23.40
N ARG A 114 37.80 -7.52 -22.76
CA ARG A 114 38.81 -8.42 -23.40
C ARG A 114 39.20 -8.03 -24.84
N GLY A 115 39.48 -6.74 -25.01
CA GLY A 115 39.95 -6.21 -26.30
C GLY A 115 38.85 -5.70 -27.25
N VAL A 116 37.60 -6.07 -27.04
CA VAL A 116 36.46 -5.65 -27.87
C VAL A 116 35.74 -4.46 -27.23
N GLU A 117 35.46 -3.42 -28.02
CA GLU A 117 34.68 -2.25 -27.54
C GLU A 117 33.20 -2.59 -27.49
N SER A 118 32.54 -2.26 -26.38
CA SER A 118 31.09 -2.39 -26.12
C SER A 118 30.43 -1.02 -25.99
N PHE A 119 29.36 -0.78 -26.77
CA PHE A 119 28.68 0.49 -26.89
C PHE A 119 27.31 0.49 -26.20
N GLY A 120 27.15 -0.26 -25.12
CA GLY A 120 25.92 -0.39 -24.34
C GLY A 120 25.85 -1.73 -23.64
N MET A 121 24.67 -2.05 -23.12
CA MET A 121 24.41 -3.30 -22.39
C MET A 121 23.04 -3.87 -22.73
N ILE A 122 22.98 -5.16 -23.03
CA ILE A 122 21.72 -5.92 -23.12
C ILE A 122 21.39 -6.35 -21.69
N CYS A 123 20.17 -6.08 -21.23
CA CYS A 123 19.85 -6.15 -19.81
C CYS A 123 19.01 -7.39 -19.42
N ALA A 124 19.23 -7.87 -18.21
CA ALA A 124 18.38 -8.82 -17.49
C ALA A 124 17.19 -8.12 -16.80
N GLU A 125 16.24 -8.89 -16.28
CA GLU A 125 15.07 -8.31 -15.59
C GLU A 125 15.43 -7.59 -14.30
N ASP A 126 16.31 -8.20 -13.50
CA ASP A 126 16.76 -7.63 -12.22
C ASP A 126 17.59 -6.35 -12.39
N GLU A 127 18.41 -6.27 -13.45
CA GLU A 127 19.18 -5.07 -13.77
C GLU A 127 18.28 -3.88 -14.15
N LEU A 128 17.11 -4.17 -14.71
CA LEU A 128 16.10 -3.17 -15.07
C LEU A 128 15.12 -2.87 -13.94
N GLY A 129 15.11 -3.67 -12.86
CA GLY A 129 14.13 -3.56 -11.79
C GLY A 129 12.70 -3.97 -12.18
N ILE A 130 12.54 -4.78 -13.25
CA ILE A 130 11.23 -5.26 -13.74
C ILE A 130 10.91 -6.68 -13.32
N GLY A 131 11.83 -7.34 -12.63
CA GLY A 131 11.70 -8.71 -12.14
C GLY A 131 12.91 -9.13 -11.31
N ASN A 132 12.98 -10.42 -10.98
CA ASN A 132 14.07 -10.98 -10.16
C ASN A 132 14.94 -11.99 -10.94
N ASP A 133 14.71 -12.18 -12.24
CA ASP A 133 15.47 -13.15 -13.06
C ASP A 133 16.82 -12.54 -13.45
N HIS A 134 17.88 -13.22 -13.03
CA HIS A 134 19.28 -12.93 -13.36
C HIS A 134 19.93 -14.01 -14.21
N ALA A 135 19.21 -15.07 -14.58
CA ALA A 135 19.78 -16.21 -15.30
C ALA A 135 20.18 -15.87 -16.75
N GLY A 136 19.67 -14.75 -17.30
CA GLY A 136 19.96 -14.30 -18.66
C GLY A 136 19.33 -12.95 -18.99
N ILE A 137 19.53 -12.49 -20.22
CA ILE A 137 18.90 -11.27 -20.71
C ILE A 137 17.37 -11.42 -20.84
N LYS A 138 16.65 -10.30 -20.73
CA LYS A 138 15.21 -10.24 -21.02
C LYS A 138 14.97 -10.32 -22.51
N VAL A 139 14.48 -11.47 -23.00
CA VAL A 139 14.05 -11.66 -24.40
C VAL A 139 12.59 -11.24 -24.54
N LEU A 140 12.32 -10.40 -25.52
CA LEU A 140 10.99 -9.87 -25.82
C LEU A 140 10.32 -10.66 -26.96
N PRO A 141 8.98 -10.56 -27.11
CA PRO A 141 8.26 -11.07 -28.29
C PRO A 141 8.87 -10.55 -29.61
N ALA A 142 8.84 -11.37 -30.66
CA ALA A 142 9.46 -11.07 -31.92
C ALA A 142 8.89 -9.82 -32.65
N ASP A 143 7.66 -9.43 -32.30
CA ASP A 143 6.96 -8.28 -32.83
C ASP A 143 7.23 -6.97 -32.02
N ALA A 144 8.08 -7.03 -30.98
CA ALA A 144 8.44 -5.84 -30.21
C ALA A 144 9.08 -4.76 -31.10
N PRO A 145 8.54 -3.52 -31.11
CA PRO A 145 8.96 -2.48 -32.04
C PRO A 145 10.33 -1.89 -31.64
N VAL A 146 11.34 -2.10 -32.49
CA VAL A 146 12.69 -1.59 -32.27
C VAL A 146 12.73 -0.07 -32.19
N GLY A 147 13.52 0.47 -31.26
CA GLY A 147 13.66 1.90 -31.01
C GLY A 147 12.63 2.49 -30.03
N THR A 148 11.59 1.73 -29.68
CA THR A 148 10.63 2.16 -28.64
C THR A 148 11.32 2.24 -27.29
N SER A 149 11.04 3.30 -26.51
CA SER A 149 11.60 3.41 -25.15
C SER A 149 11.12 2.25 -24.27
N ALA A 150 11.96 1.78 -23.34
CA ALA A 150 11.55 0.75 -22.38
C ALA A 150 10.35 1.22 -21.54
N LYS A 151 10.29 2.51 -21.20
CA LYS A 151 9.16 3.12 -20.47
C LYS A 151 7.82 2.90 -21.21
N ASP A 152 7.80 3.22 -22.49
CA ASP A 152 6.58 3.09 -23.32
C ASP A 152 6.24 1.62 -23.60
N TYR A 153 7.25 0.81 -23.92
CA TYR A 153 7.05 -0.62 -24.21
C TYR A 153 6.54 -1.40 -23.01
N LEU A 154 7.09 -1.12 -21.83
CA LEU A 154 6.70 -1.78 -20.57
C LEU A 154 5.47 -1.10 -19.92
N HIS A 155 4.96 -0.03 -20.52
CA HIS A 155 3.85 0.77 -19.96
C HIS A 155 4.11 1.22 -18.52
N LEU A 156 5.37 1.61 -18.23
CA LEU A 156 5.75 2.08 -16.89
C LEU A 156 4.95 3.32 -16.52
N LYS A 157 4.28 3.24 -15.39
CA LYS A 157 3.42 4.32 -14.89
C LYS A 157 4.25 5.32 -14.10
N THR A 158 3.88 6.56 -14.22
CA THR A 158 4.32 7.62 -13.31
C THR A 158 3.21 7.82 -12.28
N GLU A 159 3.56 7.80 -11.01
CA GLU A 159 2.68 8.18 -9.93
C GLU A 159 2.95 9.64 -9.57
N ALA A 160 1.91 10.41 -9.28
CA ALA A 160 2.06 11.73 -8.69
C ALA A 160 1.54 11.67 -7.25
N VAL A 161 2.39 12.05 -6.31
CA VAL A 161 2.07 12.08 -4.89
C VAL A 161 1.94 13.53 -4.44
N ILE A 162 0.78 13.88 -3.90
CA ILE A 162 0.48 15.20 -3.37
C ILE A 162 0.71 15.15 -1.87
N GLU A 163 1.66 15.94 -1.38
CA GLU A 163 1.87 16.13 0.06
C GLU A 163 0.99 17.29 0.55
N TYR A 164 0.28 17.05 1.65
CA TYR A 164 -0.66 18.01 2.18
C TYR A 164 -0.81 17.93 3.69
N GLU A 165 -1.23 19.03 4.29
CA GLU A 165 -1.55 19.12 5.70
C GLU A 165 -3.05 19.38 5.92
N ILE A 166 -3.57 18.87 7.02
CA ILE A 166 -4.96 19.12 7.44
C ILE A 166 -4.99 19.75 8.82
N THR A 167 -5.90 20.68 9.00
CA THR A 167 -6.21 21.22 10.34
C THR A 167 -6.92 20.17 11.20
N ALA A 168 -6.88 20.34 12.52
CA ALA A 168 -7.42 19.36 13.46
C ALA A 168 -8.93 19.08 13.30
N ASN A 169 -9.67 20.02 12.72
CA ASN A 169 -11.11 19.91 12.46
C ASN A 169 -11.44 19.28 11.09
N ARG A 170 -10.43 18.90 10.28
CA ARG A 170 -10.60 18.35 8.94
C ARG A 170 -10.12 16.89 8.84
N VAL A 171 -10.37 16.11 9.90
CA VAL A 171 -10.06 14.66 9.90
C VAL A 171 -10.81 13.90 8.81
N ASP A 172 -11.94 14.41 8.34
CA ASP A 172 -12.70 13.93 7.18
C ASP A 172 -11.86 13.90 5.89
N ALA A 173 -10.89 14.80 5.75
CA ALA A 173 -9.95 14.85 4.63
C ALA A 173 -8.67 14.00 4.86
N ALA A 174 -8.60 13.21 5.95
CA ALA A 174 -7.46 12.34 6.25
C ALA A 174 -7.48 11.01 5.47
N SER A 175 -8.02 11.02 4.24
CA SER A 175 -8.17 9.84 3.38
C SER A 175 -8.37 10.23 1.91
N HIS A 176 -8.14 9.27 1.00
CA HIS A 176 -8.35 9.46 -0.43
C HIS A 176 -9.82 9.80 -0.75
N ILE A 177 -10.77 9.08 -0.15
CA ILE A 177 -12.20 9.31 -0.35
C ILE A 177 -12.63 10.64 0.27
N GLY A 178 -12.09 11.02 1.42
CA GLY A 178 -12.38 12.32 2.02
C GLY A 178 -11.99 13.49 1.12
N VAL A 179 -10.75 13.46 0.60
CA VAL A 179 -10.29 14.46 -0.37
C VAL A 179 -11.09 14.40 -1.68
N ALA A 180 -11.36 13.18 -2.20
CA ALA A 180 -12.15 13.00 -3.42
C ALA A 180 -13.55 13.62 -3.31
N ARG A 181 -14.22 13.48 -2.16
CA ARG A 181 -15.55 14.04 -1.88
C ARG A 181 -15.52 15.57 -1.90
N ASP A 182 -14.53 16.18 -1.28
CA ASP A 182 -14.39 17.63 -1.25
C ASP A 182 -14.08 18.18 -2.64
N LEU A 183 -13.17 17.55 -3.37
CA LEU A 183 -12.86 17.91 -4.74
C LEU A 183 -14.07 17.75 -5.66
N TYR A 184 -14.85 16.67 -5.51
CA TYR A 184 -16.10 16.47 -6.26
C TYR A 184 -17.09 17.61 -6.05
N ALA A 185 -17.29 18.02 -4.78
CA ALA A 185 -18.16 19.14 -4.45
C ALA A 185 -17.65 20.46 -5.10
N TRP A 186 -16.35 20.73 -4.99
CA TRP A 186 -15.73 21.93 -5.60
C TRP A 186 -15.83 21.91 -7.13
N MET A 187 -15.52 20.78 -7.78
CA MET A 187 -15.61 20.65 -9.23
C MET A 187 -17.04 20.85 -9.73
N THR A 188 -18.02 20.26 -9.02
CA THR A 188 -19.43 20.42 -9.35
C THR A 188 -19.86 21.88 -9.29
N LEU A 189 -19.46 22.62 -8.25
CA LEU A 189 -19.74 24.05 -8.10
C LEU A 189 -19.07 24.91 -9.18
N ASN A 190 -17.93 24.49 -9.68
CA ASN A 190 -17.18 25.20 -10.73
C ASN A 190 -17.51 24.71 -12.15
N ASN A 191 -18.52 23.84 -12.31
CA ASN A 191 -18.92 23.25 -13.60
C ASN A 191 -17.79 22.50 -14.32
N ILE A 192 -16.88 21.86 -13.56
CA ILE A 192 -15.83 21.02 -14.08
C ILE A 192 -16.38 19.58 -14.20
N PRO A 193 -16.30 18.94 -15.38
CA PRO A 193 -16.78 17.57 -15.55
C PRO A 193 -16.08 16.62 -14.61
N CYS A 194 -16.85 15.88 -13.80
CA CYS A 194 -16.33 14.89 -12.87
C CYS A 194 -17.40 13.88 -12.48
N SER A 195 -16.97 12.71 -12.03
CA SER A 195 -17.84 11.74 -11.35
C SER A 195 -17.19 11.25 -10.06
N PHE A 196 -18.03 10.96 -9.07
CA PHE A 196 -17.57 10.43 -7.78
C PHE A 196 -18.13 9.03 -7.55
N LYS A 197 -17.26 8.10 -7.19
CA LYS A 197 -17.60 6.69 -7.01
C LYS A 197 -17.17 6.21 -5.63
N TYR A 198 -18.14 5.75 -4.87
CA TYR A 198 -17.87 5.11 -3.58
C TYR A 198 -17.70 3.60 -3.75
N PRO A 199 -16.72 2.94 -3.12
CA PRO A 199 -16.55 1.49 -3.23
C PRO A 199 -17.78 0.74 -2.69
N SER A 200 -18.38 -0.17 -3.46
CA SER A 200 -19.55 -0.94 -2.97
C SER A 200 -19.15 -2.01 -1.94
N VAL A 201 -20.00 -2.18 -0.95
CA VAL A 201 -19.96 -3.28 0.01
C VAL A 201 -21.18 -4.20 -0.11
N ASP A 202 -21.97 -4.09 -1.19
CA ASP A 202 -23.23 -4.84 -1.40
C ASP A 202 -23.00 -6.35 -1.53
N ALA A 203 -21.79 -6.75 -1.90
CA ALA A 203 -21.40 -8.16 -1.96
C ALA A 203 -21.25 -8.81 -0.58
N TRP A 204 -21.13 -8.00 0.49
CA TRP A 204 -20.98 -8.52 1.85
C TRP A 204 -22.25 -9.25 2.29
N LYS A 205 -22.06 -10.42 2.89
CA LYS A 205 -23.14 -11.23 3.47
C LYS A 205 -22.67 -11.86 4.77
N PRO A 206 -23.55 -11.96 5.78
CA PRO A 206 -23.21 -12.74 6.97
C PRO A 206 -22.96 -14.20 6.60
N GLY A 207 -21.97 -14.81 7.24
CA GLY A 207 -21.66 -16.22 7.11
C GLY A 207 -22.48 -17.08 8.08
N GLU A 208 -22.23 -18.40 8.03
CA GLU A 208 -22.81 -19.33 8.98
C GLU A 208 -22.14 -19.25 10.36
N GLY A 209 -22.84 -19.69 11.40
CA GLY A 209 -22.32 -19.76 12.77
C GLY A 209 -22.44 -18.46 13.54
N LYS A 210 -21.55 -18.28 14.52
CA LYS A 210 -21.48 -17.10 15.37
C LYS A 210 -20.05 -16.56 15.33
N GLY A 211 -19.91 -15.25 15.14
CA GLY A 211 -18.67 -14.53 15.31
C GLY A 211 -18.20 -14.49 16.77
N ILE A 212 -17.02 -13.94 16.99
CA ILE A 212 -16.50 -13.72 18.33
C ILE A 212 -17.24 -12.52 18.94
N PRO A 213 -17.99 -12.72 20.04
CA PRO A 213 -18.77 -11.66 20.64
C PRO A 213 -17.90 -10.54 21.21
N VAL A 214 -18.47 -9.35 21.24
CA VAL A 214 -17.84 -8.13 21.79
C VAL A 214 -18.60 -7.68 23.03
N GLU A 215 -17.86 -7.36 24.07
CA GLU A 215 -18.35 -6.71 25.29
C GLU A 215 -17.66 -5.36 25.49
N VAL A 216 -18.41 -4.28 25.52
CA VAL A 216 -17.89 -2.95 25.83
C VAL A 216 -18.32 -2.58 27.23
N GLN A 217 -17.38 -2.42 28.15
CA GLN A 217 -17.62 -2.13 29.57
C GLN A 217 -17.76 -0.64 29.86
N ASP A 218 -17.22 0.23 28.99
CA ASP A 218 -17.31 1.69 29.11
C ASP A 218 -17.78 2.30 27.77
N ALA A 219 -19.08 2.51 27.66
CA ALA A 219 -19.71 3.09 26.48
C ALA A 219 -19.27 4.55 26.21
N THR A 220 -18.77 5.26 27.20
CA THR A 220 -18.26 6.63 27.03
C THR A 220 -16.85 6.62 26.41
N ALA A 221 -16.07 5.60 26.71
CA ALA A 221 -14.73 5.42 26.17
C ALA A 221 -14.74 4.84 24.75
N ALA A 222 -15.65 3.90 24.46
CA ALA A 222 -15.85 3.27 23.18
C ALA A 222 -17.34 3.27 22.80
N PRO A 223 -17.88 4.40 22.32
CA PRO A 223 -19.30 4.52 22.01
C PRO A 223 -19.78 3.59 20.89
N ARG A 224 -18.90 3.23 19.94
CA ARG A 224 -19.20 2.26 18.88
C ARG A 224 -18.04 1.29 18.67
N TYR A 225 -18.39 0.02 18.53
CA TYR A 225 -17.42 -1.04 18.22
C TYR A 225 -18.06 -2.08 17.31
N CYS A 226 -17.43 -2.38 16.20
CA CYS A 226 -17.82 -3.41 15.24
C CYS A 226 -16.72 -4.45 15.13
N GLY A 227 -17.09 -5.73 15.12
CA GLY A 227 -16.19 -6.85 14.92
C GLY A 227 -16.69 -7.82 13.85
N ILE A 228 -15.79 -8.30 12.99
CA ILE A 228 -16.07 -9.36 12.02
C ILE A 228 -15.04 -10.48 12.20
N THR A 229 -15.54 -11.73 12.29
CA THR A 229 -14.68 -12.92 12.34
C THR A 229 -14.57 -13.54 10.95
N ILE A 230 -13.33 -13.82 10.51
CA ILE A 230 -13.05 -14.51 9.24
C ILE A 230 -12.17 -15.72 9.55
N LYS A 231 -12.54 -16.91 9.06
CA LYS A 231 -11.82 -18.17 9.27
C LYS A 231 -11.22 -18.69 7.97
N GLY A 232 -10.09 -19.39 8.09
CA GLY A 232 -9.46 -20.03 6.95
C GLY A 232 -8.70 -19.07 6.03
N VAL A 233 -8.22 -17.94 6.55
CA VAL A 233 -7.38 -17.02 5.79
C VAL A 233 -5.99 -17.64 5.57
N LYS A 234 -5.35 -17.24 4.48
CA LYS A 234 -3.97 -17.58 4.18
C LYS A 234 -3.15 -16.29 4.17
N VAL A 235 -2.43 -16.06 5.25
CA VAL A 235 -1.52 -14.91 5.37
C VAL A 235 -0.32 -15.10 4.45
N GLY A 236 0.03 -14.06 3.71
CA GLY A 236 1.14 -14.07 2.77
C GLY A 236 1.38 -12.69 2.17
N PRO A 237 2.24 -12.56 1.15
CA PRO A 237 2.47 -11.29 0.49
C PRO A 237 1.18 -10.73 -0.12
N SER A 238 0.99 -9.43 -0.01
CA SER A 238 -0.11 -8.72 -0.66
C SER A 238 -0.01 -8.80 -2.19
N PRO A 239 -1.12 -8.77 -2.93
CA PRO A 239 -1.09 -8.66 -4.38
C PRO A 239 -0.45 -7.33 -4.81
N GLU A 240 0.13 -7.30 -5.99
CA GLU A 240 0.92 -6.18 -6.50
C GLU A 240 0.15 -4.84 -6.47
N TRP A 241 -1.14 -4.85 -6.82
CA TRP A 241 -1.95 -3.64 -6.81
C TRP A 241 -2.05 -2.99 -5.43
N LEU A 242 -2.16 -3.81 -4.36
CA LEU A 242 -2.24 -3.34 -2.98
C LEU A 242 -0.89 -2.82 -2.49
N GLN A 243 0.19 -3.56 -2.81
CA GLN A 243 1.55 -3.11 -2.51
C GLN A 243 1.87 -1.76 -3.16
N LYS A 244 1.57 -1.61 -4.47
CA LYS A 244 1.83 -0.35 -5.21
C LYS A 244 1.11 0.84 -4.60
N LYS A 245 -0.17 0.69 -4.22
CA LYS A 245 -0.93 1.77 -3.58
C LYS A 245 -0.36 2.17 -2.23
N LEU A 246 0.00 1.21 -1.40
CA LEU A 246 0.62 1.51 -0.11
C LEU A 246 2.00 2.15 -0.26
N MET A 247 2.83 1.62 -1.15
CA MET A 247 4.16 2.17 -1.42
C MET A 247 4.10 3.60 -2.00
N SER A 248 3.11 3.92 -2.83
CA SER A 248 2.97 5.28 -3.40
C SER A 248 2.79 6.36 -2.34
N ILE A 249 2.21 6.02 -1.20
CA ILE A 249 2.06 6.94 -0.05
C ILE A 249 3.15 6.74 1.02
N GLY A 250 4.19 5.97 0.72
CA GLY A 250 5.35 5.76 1.59
C GLY A 250 5.20 4.66 2.63
N LEU A 251 4.17 3.82 2.55
CA LEU A 251 4.00 2.67 3.44
C LEU A 251 4.71 1.43 2.89
N ARG A 252 5.38 0.71 3.79
CA ARG A 252 5.98 -0.58 3.47
C ARG A 252 4.92 -1.69 3.63
N PRO A 253 4.66 -2.49 2.59
CA PRO A 253 3.81 -3.67 2.70
C PRO A 253 4.34 -4.68 3.74
N ILE A 254 3.44 -5.31 4.47
CA ILE A 254 3.73 -6.28 5.54
C ILE A 254 3.20 -7.66 5.14
N ASP A 255 1.88 -7.82 5.13
CA ASP A 255 1.18 -9.00 4.69
C ASP A 255 -0.23 -8.63 4.20
N ASN A 256 -0.89 -9.55 3.50
CA ASN A 256 -2.17 -9.30 2.84
C ASN A 256 -3.34 -8.96 3.79
N VAL A 257 -3.27 -9.30 5.07
CA VAL A 257 -4.30 -8.97 6.07
C VAL A 257 -4.05 -7.61 6.69
N VAL A 258 -2.83 -7.36 7.16
CA VAL A 258 -2.43 -6.07 7.75
C VAL A 258 -2.48 -4.96 6.71
N ASP A 259 -2.06 -5.24 5.49
CA ASP A 259 -2.06 -4.26 4.40
C ASP A 259 -3.49 -3.85 4.00
N VAL A 260 -4.48 -4.74 4.09
CA VAL A 260 -5.89 -4.35 3.94
C VAL A 260 -6.31 -3.35 5.02
N SER A 261 -5.89 -3.53 6.28
CA SER A 261 -6.19 -2.58 7.35
C SER A 261 -5.58 -1.19 7.07
N ASN A 262 -4.32 -1.18 6.63
CA ASN A 262 -3.64 0.05 6.22
C ASN A 262 -4.30 0.69 4.99
N PHE A 263 -4.70 -0.12 4.01
CA PHE A 263 -5.40 0.37 2.84
C PHE A 263 -6.71 1.07 3.21
N ILE A 264 -7.56 0.46 4.06
CA ILE A 264 -8.82 1.05 4.52
C ILE A 264 -8.58 2.34 5.31
N LEU A 265 -7.53 2.39 6.12
CA LEU A 265 -7.15 3.59 6.85
C LEU A 265 -6.92 4.78 5.93
N PHE A 266 -6.22 4.59 4.82
CA PHE A 266 -5.93 5.65 3.85
C PHE A 266 -7.00 5.79 2.76
N GLU A 267 -7.80 4.75 2.52
CA GLU A 267 -8.98 4.81 1.64
C GLU A 267 -10.09 5.65 2.27
N LEU A 268 -10.49 5.31 3.51
CA LEU A 268 -11.70 5.81 4.18
C LEU A 268 -11.44 6.75 5.35
N GLY A 269 -10.23 6.78 5.88
CA GLY A 269 -9.92 7.50 7.12
C GLY A 269 -10.33 6.77 8.40
N GLN A 270 -10.82 5.52 8.30
CA GLN A 270 -11.20 4.69 9.44
C GLN A 270 -10.06 3.76 9.82
N PRO A 271 -9.46 3.93 11.02
CA PRO A 271 -8.48 2.97 11.50
C PRO A 271 -9.14 1.62 11.81
N LEU A 272 -8.49 0.56 11.36
CA LEU A 272 -8.86 -0.82 11.67
C LEU A 272 -7.73 -1.52 12.41
N HIS A 273 -8.07 -2.57 13.16
CA HIS A 273 -7.09 -3.49 13.70
C HIS A 273 -7.50 -4.93 13.40
N THR A 274 -6.51 -5.79 13.16
CA THR A 274 -6.71 -7.22 12.90
C THR A 274 -6.00 -8.03 13.97
N PHE A 275 -6.77 -8.88 14.65
CA PHE A 275 -6.26 -9.80 15.65
C PHE A 275 -6.19 -11.21 15.08
N ASP A 276 -5.21 -11.99 15.52
CA ASP A 276 -5.28 -13.44 15.43
C ASP A 276 -6.43 -13.94 16.34
N ALA A 277 -7.50 -14.43 15.72
CA ALA A 277 -8.71 -14.82 16.44
C ALA A 277 -8.46 -15.99 17.42
N ASP A 278 -7.49 -16.85 17.13
CA ASP A 278 -7.12 -17.98 17.99
C ASP A 278 -6.36 -17.53 19.26
N LYS A 279 -5.89 -16.28 19.28
CA LYS A 279 -5.28 -15.64 20.47
C LYS A 279 -6.31 -14.92 21.36
N ILE A 280 -7.58 -14.86 20.94
CA ILE A 280 -8.65 -14.27 21.76
C ILE A 280 -9.14 -15.29 22.78
N THR A 281 -8.37 -15.41 23.87
CA THR A 281 -8.69 -16.35 24.96
C THR A 281 -10.02 -16.00 25.62
N GLY A 282 -10.76 -17.01 26.07
CA GLY A 282 -12.11 -16.83 26.59
C GLY A 282 -13.17 -16.63 25.51
N GLY A 283 -12.78 -16.60 24.21
CA GLY A 283 -13.68 -16.54 23.07
C GLY A 283 -14.51 -15.26 22.98
N LYS A 284 -14.03 -14.16 23.55
CA LYS A 284 -14.73 -12.85 23.59
C LYS A 284 -13.71 -11.70 23.59
N VAL A 285 -14.01 -10.66 22.83
CA VAL A 285 -13.30 -9.38 22.87
C VAL A 285 -13.94 -8.50 23.93
N ILE A 286 -13.11 -7.92 24.81
CA ILE A 286 -13.54 -7.05 25.91
C ILE A 286 -12.91 -5.66 25.73
N VAL A 287 -13.72 -4.64 25.52
CA VAL A 287 -13.27 -3.26 25.45
C VAL A 287 -13.53 -2.59 26.80
N ARG A 288 -12.45 -2.16 27.48
CA ARG A 288 -12.52 -1.66 28.84
C ARG A 288 -11.45 -0.61 29.14
N ARG A 289 -11.55 0.05 30.28
CA ARG A 289 -10.41 0.76 30.85
C ARG A 289 -9.37 -0.24 31.38
N ALA A 290 -8.10 0.10 31.27
CA ALA A 290 -7.03 -0.66 31.89
C ALA A 290 -7.10 -0.60 33.41
N ALA A 291 -6.54 -1.59 34.09
CA ALA A 291 -6.25 -1.46 35.53
C ALA A 291 -5.00 -0.56 35.71
N GLU A 292 -4.95 0.20 36.80
CA GLU A 292 -3.77 1.02 37.08
C GLU A 292 -2.51 0.16 37.22
N GLY A 293 -1.53 0.45 36.40
CA GLY A 293 -0.28 -0.30 36.37
C GLY A 293 -0.31 -1.64 35.63
N GLU A 294 -1.43 -1.95 34.98
CA GLU A 294 -1.51 -3.12 34.08
C GLU A 294 -0.45 -3.02 32.97
N LYS A 295 0.07 -4.14 32.52
CA LYS A 295 1.19 -4.17 31.58
C LYS A 295 0.76 -4.74 30.24
N ILE A 296 1.35 -4.22 29.17
CA ILE A 296 1.27 -4.76 27.81
C ILE A 296 2.63 -4.64 27.14
N VAL A 297 3.02 -5.65 26.36
CA VAL A 297 4.13 -5.53 25.43
C VAL A 297 3.58 -5.18 24.05
N THR A 298 4.01 -4.06 23.52
CA THR A 298 3.52 -3.53 22.23
C THR A 298 4.36 -4.03 21.06
N LEU A 299 3.88 -3.82 19.81
CA LEU A 299 4.52 -4.30 18.57
C LEU A 299 5.97 -3.82 18.38
N ASP A 300 6.38 -2.74 19.06
CA ASP A 300 7.76 -2.25 19.12
C ASP A 300 8.60 -2.95 20.21
N GLU A 301 8.13 -4.09 20.72
CA GLU A 301 8.78 -4.91 21.78
C GLU A 301 8.97 -4.16 23.11
N THR A 302 8.27 -3.06 23.31
CA THR A 302 8.37 -2.25 24.53
C THR A 302 7.30 -2.66 25.54
N GLU A 303 7.70 -3.01 26.78
CA GLU A 303 6.76 -3.18 27.90
C GLU A 303 6.25 -1.81 28.35
N ARG A 304 4.93 -1.62 28.34
CA ARG A 304 4.28 -0.39 28.75
C ARG A 304 3.41 -0.62 29.97
N LYS A 305 3.49 0.31 30.91
CA LYS A 305 2.66 0.34 32.10
C LYS A 305 1.46 1.24 31.82
N LEU A 306 0.26 0.67 31.85
CA LEU A 306 -0.99 1.36 31.55
C LEU A 306 -1.51 2.14 32.73
N SER A 307 -2.28 3.19 32.45
CA SER A 307 -3.06 3.96 33.41
C SER A 307 -4.52 3.53 33.37
N ALA A 308 -5.23 3.70 34.47
CA ALA A 308 -6.68 3.48 34.53
C ALA A 308 -7.50 4.38 33.57
N GLU A 309 -6.88 5.40 32.97
CA GLU A 309 -7.53 6.22 31.93
C GLU A 309 -7.35 5.65 30.52
N ASP A 310 -6.42 4.70 30.33
CA ASP A 310 -6.18 4.09 29.00
C ASP A 310 -7.30 3.11 28.64
N ILE A 311 -7.71 3.13 27.38
CA ILE A 311 -8.66 2.16 26.84
C ILE A 311 -7.87 0.99 26.27
N VAL A 312 -8.29 -0.22 26.56
CA VAL A 312 -7.69 -1.43 26.03
C VAL A 312 -8.71 -2.33 25.36
N ILE A 313 -8.27 -3.00 24.32
CA ILE A 313 -8.94 -4.18 23.77
C ILE A 313 -8.31 -5.37 24.48
N ALA A 314 -9.10 -6.16 25.16
CA ALA A 314 -8.63 -7.27 26.00
C ALA A 314 -9.33 -8.57 25.66
N ASN A 315 -8.73 -9.68 26.08
CA ASN A 315 -9.32 -11.02 26.15
C ASN A 315 -9.43 -11.44 27.63
N ALA A 316 -9.62 -12.74 27.90
CA ALA A 316 -9.73 -13.24 29.27
C ALA A 316 -8.41 -13.14 30.07
N ASP A 317 -7.26 -13.09 29.41
CA ASP A 317 -5.94 -13.10 30.06
C ASP A 317 -5.38 -11.70 30.28
N GLY A 318 -5.82 -10.68 29.51
CA GLY A 318 -5.34 -9.31 29.65
C GLY A 318 -5.46 -8.47 28.38
N PRO A 319 -4.77 -7.31 28.35
CA PRO A 319 -4.83 -6.39 27.22
C PRO A 319 -4.11 -6.96 25.98
N MET A 320 -4.80 -6.91 24.85
CA MET A 320 -4.28 -7.27 23.52
C MET A 320 -3.81 -6.06 22.72
N CYS A 321 -4.39 -4.87 23.00
CA CYS A 321 -4.11 -3.65 22.25
C CYS A 321 -4.39 -2.43 23.13
N ILE A 322 -3.60 -1.38 22.99
CA ILE A 322 -3.95 -0.02 23.48
C ILE A 322 -4.88 0.55 22.42
N ALA A 323 -6.17 0.62 22.74
CA ALA A 323 -7.25 0.93 21.81
C ALA A 323 -6.99 2.23 21.02
N GLY A 324 -7.04 2.14 19.70
CA GLY A 324 -6.85 3.27 18.80
C GLY A 324 -5.45 3.88 18.80
N VAL A 325 -4.49 3.29 19.51
CA VAL A 325 -3.11 3.79 19.61
C VAL A 325 -2.10 2.79 19.08
N PHE A 326 -1.98 1.60 19.71
CA PHE A 326 -0.93 0.66 19.29
C PHE A 326 -1.25 -0.79 19.67
N GLY A 327 -0.98 -1.73 18.74
CA GLY A 327 -1.22 -3.16 18.96
C GLY A 327 -0.25 -3.81 19.92
N GLY A 328 -0.68 -4.90 20.56
CA GLY A 328 0.17 -5.78 21.36
C GLY A 328 0.84 -6.85 20.49
N ILE A 329 2.02 -7.29 20.90
CA ILE A 329 2.86 -8.22 20.13
C ILE A 329 2.28 -9.65 20.03
N ASP A 330 1.51 -10.07 21.04
CA ASP A 330 1.05 -11.46 21.14
C ASP A 330 -0.25 -11.75 20.40
N SER A 331 -1.03 -10.71 20.09
CA SER A 331 -2.37 -10.82 19.51
C SER A 331 -2.45 -10.43 18.04
N GLY A 332 -1.36 -9.91 17.46
CA GLY A 332 -1.29 -9.51 16.07
C GLY A 332 -1.29 -10.69 15.09
N VAL A 333 -1.65 -10.42 13.85
CA VAL A 333 -1.59 -11.38 12.74
C VAL A 333 -0.14 -11.77 12.47
N LYS A 334 0.09 -13.07 12.24
CA LYS A 334 1.40 -13.65 11.91
C LYS A 334 1.25 -14.60 10.71
N ALA A 335 2.37 -15.05 10.17
CA ALA A 335 2.37 -15.92 8.98
C ALA A 335 1.56 -17.22 9.17
N GLU A 336 1.48 -17.73 10.40
CA GLU A 336 0.73 -18.94 10.76
C GLU A 336 -0.75 -18.68 11.10
N THR A 337 -1.19 -17.43 11.15
CA THR A 337 -2.58 -17.09 11.48
C THR A 337 -3.53 -17.59 10.40
N VAL A 338 -4.58 -18.30 10.81
CA VAL A 338 -5.62 -18.84 9.92
C VAL A 338 -7.02 -18.29 10.21
N ASN A 339 -7.21 -17.68 11.38
CA ASN A 339 -8.47 -17.04 11.76
C ASN A 339 -8.19 -15.61 12.21
N VAL A 340 -8.96 -14.66 11.71
CA VAL A 340 -8.77 -13.24 12.05
C VAL A 340 -10.06 -12.64 12.60
N PHE A 341 -9.90 -11.71 13.52
CA PHE A 341 -10.94 -10.82 13.99
C PHE A 341 -10.61 -9.40 13.57
N VAL A 342 -11.49 -8.79 12.78
CA VAL A 342 -11.34 -7.43 12.25
C VAL A 342 -12.11 -6.48 13.13
N GLU A 343 -11.41 -5.51 13.72
CA GLU A 343 -11.97 -4.42 14.53
C GLU A 343 -12.20 -3.18 13.67
N SER A 344 -13.37 -2.56 13.83
CA SER A 344 -13.65 -1.19 13.37
C SER A 344 -14.42 -0.47 14.46
N ALA A 345 -13.81 0.55 15.07
CA ALA A 345 -14.35 1.16 16.27
C ALA A 345 -14.36 2.70 16.21
N TYR A 346 -15.11 3.29 17.11
CA TYR A 346 -15.03 4.69 17.47
C TYR A 346 -14.69 4.82 18.96
N PHE A 347 -13.61 5.50 19.26
CA PHE A 347 -13.15 5.75 20.62
C PHE A 347 -13.24 7.23 20.96
N ASP A 348 -13.42 7.55 22.24
CA ASP A 348 -13.41 8.94 22.73
C ASP A 348 -12.10 9.65 22.36
N PRO A 349 -12.16 10.71 21.53
CA PRO A 349 -10.97 11.42 21.05
C PRO A 349 -10.08 11.95 22.18
N GLY A 350 -10.70 12.42 23.28
CA GLY A 350 -9.98 12.95 24.44
C GLY A 350 -9.16 11.87 25.15
N SER A 351 -9.72 10.67 25.30
CA SER A 351 -9.02 9.51 25.87
C SER A 351 -7.85 9.08 24.99
N ILE A 352 -8.06 8.93 23.66
CA ILE A 352 -6.98 8.55 22.74
C ILE A 352 -5.85 9.57 22.76
N ARG A 353 -6.15 10.87 22.72
CA ARG A 353 -5.14 11.92 22.78
C ARG A 353 -4.31 11.89 24.06
N LYS A 354 -4.94 11.65 25.22
CA LYS A 354 -4.23 11.53 26.51
C LYS A 354 -3.32 10.30 26.53
N THR A 355 -3.84 9.17 26.08
CA THR A 355 -3.10 7.90 26.00
C THR A 355 -1.90 7.98 25.05
N SER A 356 -2.10 8.47 23.84
CA SER A 356 -1.06 8.71 22.85
C SER A 356 0.10 9.56 23.41
N LYS A 357 -0.24 10.68 24.08
CA LYS A 357 0.74 11.55 24.72
C LYS A 357 1.46 10.88 25.90
N ARG A 358 0.72 10.16 26.75
CA ARG A 358 1.27 9.46 27.94
C ARG A 358 2.34 8.45 27.53
N HIS A 359 2.06 7.68 26.48
CA HIS A 359 2.96 6.65 26.00
C HIS A 359 3.95 7.12 24.94
N THR A 360 3.88 8.40 24.54
CA THR A 360 4.69 8.99 23.44
C THR A 360 4.54 8.18 22.14
N LEU A 361 3.31 7.76 21.85
CA LEU A 361 2.95 6.96 20.67
C LEU A 361 2.07 7.81 19.74
N GLN A 362 2.64 8.27 18.63
CA GLN A 362 1.90 8.92 17.56
C GLN A 362 1.85 7.98 16.36
N THR A 363 0.65 7.51 16.03
CA THR A 363 0.40 6.61 14.91
C THR A 363 -0.65 7.20 13.97
N ASP A 364 -0.75 6.70 12.76
CA ASP A 364 -1.80 7.08 11.81
C ASP A 364 -3.22 6.83 12.36
N ALA A 365 -3.39 5.82 13.19
CA ALA A 365 -4.64 5.52 13.89
C ALA A 365 -4.92 6.57 14.97
N SER A 366 -3.97 6.82 15.89
CA SER A 366 -4.15 7.80 16.95
C SER A 366 -4.36 9.21 16.40
N PHE A 367 -3.68 9.57 15.30
CA PHE A 367 -3.87 10.84 14.60
C PHE A 367 -5.33 11.07 14.19
N ARG A 368 -6.02 10.03 13.71
CA ARG A 368 -7.42 10.12 13.27
C ARG A 368 -8.38 10.09 14.46
N TYR A 369 -8.20 9.15 15.38
CA TYR A 369 -9.07 9.03 16.54
C TYR A 369 -9.04 10.25 17.44
N GLU A 370 -7.86 10.82 17.72
CA GLU A 370 -7.74 12.00 18.59
C GLU A 370 -8.37 13.27 18.01
N ARG A 371 -8.67 13.28 16.71
CA ARG A 371 -9.36 14.35 15.99
C ARG A 371 -10.85 14.09 15.79
N GLY A 372 -11.32 12.89 16.13
CA GLY A 372 -12.72 12.48 15.99
C GLY A 372 -12.98 11.80 14.65
N ALA A 373 -12.69 10.48 14.57
CA ALA A 373 -13.08 9.67 13.42
C ALA A 373 -14.62 9.63 13.29
N ASP A 374 -15.13 9.30 12.08
CA ASP A 374 -16.56 9.25 11.82
C ASP A 374 -17.19 7.99 12.48
N PRO A 375 -18.07 8.14 13.49
CA PRO A 375 -18.74 6.99 14.08
C PRO A 375 -19.73 6.31 13.12
N GLY A 376 -20.14 6.99 12.05
CA GLY A 376 -21.05 6.44 11.04
C GLY A 376 -20.43 5.40 10.11
N ILE A 377 -19.11 5.44 9.92
CA ILE A 377 -18.44 4.61 8.89
C ILE A 377 -18.03 3.21 9.36
N ASN A 378 -18.08 2.93 10.68
CA ASN A 378 -17.47 1.71 11.25
C ASN A 378 -17.97 0.41 10.60
N GLU A 379 -19.29 0.25 10.45
CA GLU A 379 -19.88 -0.92 9.83
C GLU A 379 -19.46 -1.06 8.35
N TYR A 380 -19.49 0.04 7.62
CA TYR A 380 -19.09 0.07 6.21
C TYR A 380 -17.60 -0.30 6.05
N ALA A 381 -16.73 0.26 6.86
CA ALA A 381 -15.29 -0.02 6.83
C ALA A 381 -14.98 -1.48 7.19
N ALA A 382 -15.68 -2.03 8.19
CA ALA A 382 -15.55 -3.45 8.55
C ALA A 382 -15.98 -4.38 7.39
N LYS A 383 -17.11 -4.08 6.74
CA LYS A 383 -17.58 -4.84 5.55
C LYS A 383 -16.58 -4.74 4.40
N ARG A 384 -16.08 -3.54 4.12
CA ARG A 384 -15.09 -3.29 3.07
C ARG A 384 -13.81 -4.09 3.32
N ALA A 385 -13.30 -4.06 4.56
CA ALA A 385 -12.12 -4.83 4.95
C ALA A 385 -12.35 -6.34 4.82
N ALA A 386 -13.49 -6.85 5.28
CA ALA A 386 -13.81 -8.26 5.19
C ALA A 386 -13.85 -8.77 3.73
N LEU A 387 -14.46 -8.00 2.82
CA LEU A 387 -14.47 -8.32 1.39
C LEU A 387 -13.07 -8.32 0.77
N LEU A 388 -12.24 -7.35 1.12
CA LEU A 388 -10.87 -7.28 0.64
C LEU A 388 -10.00 -8.42 1.20
N ILE A 389 -10.14 -8.75 2.50
CA ILE A 389 -9.42 -9.89 3.10
C ILE A 389 -9.82 -11.18 2.38
N GLN A 390 -11.12 -11.39 2.10
CA GLN A 390 -11.57 -12.57 1.33
C GLN A 390 -10.95 -12.60 -0.08
N GLU A 391 -10.83 -11.45 -0.73
CA GLU A 391 -10.22 -11.32 -2.06
C GLU A 391 -8.72 -11.68 -2.05
N VAL A 392 -7.95 -11.15 -1.08
CA VAL A 392 -6.48 -11.23 -1.10
C VAL A 392 -5.90 -12.34 -0.24
N ALA A 393 -6.65 -12.84 0.75
CA ALA A 393 -6.21 -13.87 1.69
C ALA A 393 -7.16 -15.08 1.74
N GLY A 394 -8.30 -15.02 1.07
CA GLY A 394 -9.34 -16.05 1.15
C GLY A 394 -10.08 -16.02 2.49
N GLY A 395 -10.62 -17.17 2.87
CA GLY A 395 -11.36 -17.35 4.12
C GLY A 395 -12.86 -17.09 3.97
N GLU A 396 -13.57 -17.40 5.04
CA GLU A 396 -15.03 -17.33 5.12
C GLU A 396 -15.44 -16.47 6.32
N ILE A 397 -16.39 -15.56 6.10
CA ILE A 397 -17.00 -14.76 7.16
C ILE A 397 -17.82 -15.69 8.05
N VAL A 398 -17.70 -15.54 9.37
CA VAL A 398 -18.43 -16.34 10.37
C VAL A 398 -19.41 -15.44 11.11
N GLY A 399 -20.69 -15.79 11.03
CA GLY A 399 -21.76 -14.99 11.64
C GLY A 399 -21.99 -13.66 10.94
N GLY A 400 -22.51 -12.70 11.67
CA GLY A 400 -22.72 -11.33 11.23
C GLY A 400 -21.63 -10.39 11.73
N ILE A 401 -21.96 -9.10 11.75
CA ILE A 401 -21.18 -8.10 12.45
C ILE A 401 -21.58 -8.14 13.92
N GLU A 402 -20.62 -8.33 14.79
CA GLU A 402 -20.80 -8.14 16.22
C GLU A 402 -20.67 -6.66 16.51
N GLU A 403 -21.79 -5.99 16.82
CA GLU A 403 -21.82 -4.55 17.01
C GLU A 403 -22.27 -4.16 18.41
N PHE A 404 -21.57 -3.19 18.98
CA PHE A 404 -21.98 -2.42 20.14
C PHE A 404 -22.16 -0.97 19.72
N TYR A 405 -23.39 -0.46 19.79
CA TYR A 405 -23.72 0.95 19.49
C TYR A 405 -25.02 1.33 20.23
N PRO A 406 -24.95 1.52 21.58
CA PRO A 406 -26.14 1.71 22.41
C PRO A 406 -26.85 3.03 22.16
N GLU A 407 -26.10 4.08 21.86
CA GLU A 407 -26.62 5.43 21.61
C GLU A 407 -26.00 5.97 20.31
N LYS A 408 -26.86 6.26 19.34
CA LYS A 408 -26.40 6.80 18.07
C LYS A 408 -25.84 8.21 18.24
N ILE A 409 -24.63 8.42 17.76
CA ILE A 409 -23.99 9.75 17.72
C ILE A 409 -24.54 10.46 16.47
N GLU A 410 -25.11 11.67 16.67
CA GLU A 410 -25.63 12.54 15.62
C GLU A 410 -24.58 13.54 15.12
#